data_3f431501ef2f67ef8755d02d4cc5ac67
#
_entry.id   3f431501ef2f67ef8755d02d4cc5ac67
#
_cell.length_a   1.000
_cell.length_b   1.000
_cell.length_c   1.000
_cell.angle_alpha   90.00
_cell.angle_beta   90.00
_cell.angle_gamma   90.00
#
_symmetry.space_group_name_H-M   'P 1'
#
loop_
_entity.id
_entity.type
_entity.pdbx_description
1 polymer ?
#
loop_
_entity_poly.entity_id
_entity_poly.type
_entity_poly.pdbx_seq_one_letter_code
_entity_poly.pdbx_strand_id
1 'polypeptide(L)'
;IRLGGRGSIPSIDLQLNTHSIALDFSTKIKEKINLKTGSKIVSQSNFADPVTGVKRIIPDYKKFDLGAYAIIDLNFNENLILELGGRYDYSWMHSYKFYKLSLWKSRNYDNIYNNLEVSRTNNNVLTDIEKEYENFSSVIGLNYELNSRNKILINYSISMRPPNPSELFSEGLHHSAARIELGDLSFDSEKSNKLSLTFQTNQPKYS
;
A
#
# COMPACT_ATOMS: atom_id res chain seq x y z
N ILE A 1 8.75 9.00 -25.77
CA ILE A 1 10.08 9.55 -26.16
C ILE A 1 10.82 8.40 -26.84
N ARG A 2 11.03 8.47 -28.14
CA ARG A 2 11.86 7.50 -28.85
C ARG A 2 13.33 7.85 -28.59
N LEU A 3 14.01 7.01 -27.84
CA LEU A 3 15.47 7.05 -27.83
C LEU A 3 15.95 6.62 -29.20
N GLY A 4 16.64 7.50 -29.87
CA GLY A 4 16.96 7.44 -31.29
C GLY A 4 17.42 6.06 -31.80
N GLY A 5 16.95 5.67 -32.98
CA GLY A 5 17.52 4.65 -33.84
C GLY A 5 16.97 3.22 -33.73
N ARG A 6 16.07 2.87 -32.79
CA ARG A 6 15.49 1.52 -32.68
C ARG A 6 14.01 1.49 -33.07
N GLY A 7 13.70 1.94 -34.25
CA GLY A 7 12.44 1.77 -34.98
C GLY A 7 11.12 1.60 -34.19
N SER A 8 10.68 0.38 -34.03
CA SER A 8 9.38 0.02 -33.48
C SER A 8 9.39 -0.51 -32.04
N ILE A 9 10.54 -0.59 -31.35
CA ILE A 9 10.64 -1.15 -30.01
C ILE A 9 10.25 -0.07 -29.00
N PRO A 10 9.29 -0.30 -28.09
CA PRO A 10 8.93 0.64 -27.05
C PRO A 10 10.10 0.85 -26.07
N SER A 11 10.19 2.01 -25.46
CA SER A 11 11.20 2.30 -24.42
C SER A 11 10.90 1.62 -23.08
N ILE A 12 9.66 1.23 -22.85
CA ILE A 12 9.20 0.49 -21.66
C ILE A 12 8.12 -0.48 -22.12
N ASP A 13 8.24 -1.73 -21.69
CA ASP A 13 7.20 -2.75 -21.82
C ASP A 13 7.09 -3.48 -20.48
N LEU A 14 5.99 -3.27 -19.77
CA LEU A 14 5.72 -3.81 -18.45
C LEU A 14 4.42 -4.63 -18.47
N GLN A 15 4.48 -5.83 -17.94
CA GLN A 15 3.32 -6.69 -17.73
C GLN A 15 3.05 -6.80 -16.23
N LEU A 16 1.95 -6.24 -15.80
CA LEU A 16 1.48 -6.32 -14.41
C LEU A 16 0.27 -7.24 -14.34
N ASN A 17 0.44 -8.40 -13.72
CA ASN A 17 -0.64 -9.33 -13.47
C ASN A 17 -1.09 -9.23 -12.02
N THR A 18 -2.38 -8.98 -11.79
CA THR A 18 -2.94 -8.89 -10.45
C THR A 18 -4.19 -9.77 -10.34
N HIS A 19 -4.18 -10.65 -9.36
CA HIS A 19 -5.33 -11.47 -8.99
C HIS A 19 -5.77 -11.09 -7.59
N SER A 20 -7.07 -10.91 -7.38
CA SER A 20 -7.61 -10.57 -6.06
C SER A 20 -8.91 -11.30 -5.78
N ILE A 21 -9.08 -11.68 -4.50
CA ILE A 21 -10.31 -12.23 -3.96
C ILE A 21 -10.64 -11.41 -2.71
N ALA A 22 -11.89 -10.97 -2.59
CA ALA A 22 -12.40 -10.29 -1.40
C ALA A 22 -13.68 -10.97 -0.95
N LEU A 23 -13.83 -11.12 0.36
CA LEU A 23 -15.02 -11.64 1.02
C LEU A 23 -15.44 -10.64 2.09
N ASP A 24 -16.69 -10.19 2.00
CA ASP A 24 -17.28 -9.27 2.96
C ASP A 24 -18.56 -9.89 3.53
N PHE A 25 -18.70 -9.80 4.84
CA PHE A 25 -19.82 -10.31 5.57
C PHE A 25 -20.37 -9.22 6.50
N SER A 26 -21.69 -9.06 6.51
CA SER A 26 -22.37 -8.13 7.40
C SER A 26 -23.54 -8.83 8.07
N THR A 27 -23.63 -8.72 9.38
CA THR A 27 -24.70 -9.31 10.16
C THR A 27 -25.11 -8.43 11.35
N LYS A 28 -26.35 -8.56 11.75
CA LYS A 28 -26.88 -7.98 12.97
C LYS A 28 -26.83 -9.04 14.07
N ILE A 29 -25.89 -8.90 15.01
CA ILE A 29 -25.73 -9.87 16.11
C ILE A 29 -26.88 -9.76 17.10
N LYS A 30 -27.25 -8.51 17.44
CA LYS A 30 -28.39 -8.15 18.33
C LYS A 30 -29.03 -6.89 17.76
N GLU A 31 -30.18 -6.49 18.27
CA GLU A 31 -30.88 -5.28 17.81
C GLU A 31 -30.00 -4.03 17.79
N LYS A 32 -29.02 -3.96 18.69
CA LYS A 32 -28.13 -2.81 18.87
C LYS A 32 -26.70 -3.02 18.38
N ILE A 33 -26.38 -4.19 17.83
CA ILE A 33 -24.99 -4.54 17.43
C ILE A 33 -24.96 -5.03 16.00
N ASN A 34 -24.32 -4.26 15.13
CA ASN A 34 -24.02 -4.66 13.77
C ASN A 34 -22.52 -5.02 13.66
N LEU A 35 -22.21 -6.13 13.03
CA LEU A 35 -20.85 -6.57 12.72
C LEU A 35 -20.66 -6.58 11.22
N LYS A 36 -19.58 -5.96 10.77
CA LYS A 36 -19.05 -6.09 9.41
C LYS A 36 -17.65 -6.68 9.52
N THR A 37 -17.38 -7.74 8.78
CA THR A 37 -16.05 -8.35 8.73
C THR A 37 -15.72 -8.76 7.32
N GLY A 38 -14.45 -8.80 6.99
CA GLY A 38 -14.05 -9.23 5.67
C GLY A 38 -12.58 -9.55 5.59
N SER A 39 -12.21 -10.15 4.47
CA SER A 39 -10.84 -10.46 4.13
C SER A 39 -10.58 -10.19 2.66
N LYS A 40 -9.33 -9.88 2.34
CA LYS A 40 -8.88 -9.67 0.97
C LYS A 40 -7.51 -10.30 0.78
N ILE A 41 -7.37 -11.04 -0.31
CA ILE A 41 -6.10 -11.60 -0.77
C ILE A 41 -5.78 -10.97 -2.11
N VAL A 42 -4.52 -10.57 -2.29
CA VAL A 42 -4.01 -10.05 -3.56
C VAL A 42 -2.69 -10.73 -3.88
N SER A 43 -2.57 -11.27 -5.09
CA SER A 43 -1.31 -11.75 -5.65
C SER A 43 -0.98 -10.92 -6.87
N GLN A 44 0.23 -10.39 -6.92
CA GLN A 44 0.68 -9.52 -7.99
C GLN A 44 2.07 -9.93 -8.47
N SER A 45 2.27 -9.92 -9.79
CA SER A 45 3.58 -10.09 -10.39
C SER A 45 3.83 -9.01 -11.45
N ASN A 46 5.02 -8.48 -11.47
CA ASN A 46 5.50 -7.55 -12.48
C ASN A 46 6.61 -8.20 -13.28
N PHE A 47 6.54 -8.07 -14.60
CA PHE A 47 7.57 -8.48 -15.53
C PHE A 47 7.88 -7.32 -16.49
N ALA A 48 9.14 -6.96 -16.59
CA ALA A 48 9.61 -5.94 -17.53
C ALA A 48 10.35 -6.60 -18.69
N ASP A 49 9.80 -6.49 -19.91
CA ASP A 49 10.37 -7.17 -21.07
C ASP A 49 11.79 -6.67 -21.37
N PRO A 50 12.80 -7.56 -21.36
CA PRO A 50 14.20 -7.20 -21.66
C PRO A 50 14.43 -6.81 -23.11
N VAL A 51 13.53 -7.13 -24.05
CA VAL A 51 13.63 -6.79 -25.48
C VAL A 51 13.72 -5.28 -25.69
N THR A 52 13.18 -4.47 -24.78
CA THR A 52 13.34 -3.02 -24.85
C THR A 52 14.78 -2.54 -24.80
N GLY A 53 15.69 -3.33 -24.19
CA GLY A 53 17.10 -3.01 -24.00
C GLY A 53 17.35 -1.80 -23.09
N VAL A 54 16.32 -1.31 -22.40
CA VAL A 54 16.40 -0.17 -21.47
C VAL A 54 16.51 -0.71 -20.03
N LYS A 55 17.30 -0.04 -19.18
CA LYS A 55 17.37 -0.39 -17.77
C LYS A 55 15.99 -0.21 -17.15
N ARG A 56 15.53 -1.25 -16.48
CA ARG A 56 14.23 -1.25 -15.76
C ARG A 56 14.27 -0.27 -14.60
N ILE A 57 13.25 0.57 -14.47
CA ILE A 57 13.09 1.46 -13.32
C ILE A 57 12.71 0.63 -12.08
N ILE A 58 11.75 -0.29 -12.25
CA ILE A 58 11.32 -1.24 -11.23
C ILE A 58 11.71 -2.63 -11.72
N PRO A 59 12.38 -3.46 -10.92
CA PRO A 59 12.71 -4.84 -11.29
C PRO A 59 11.46 -5.70 -11.36
N ASP A 60 11.61 -6.92 -11.87
CA ASP A 60 10.59 -7.94 -11.76
C ASP A 60 10.39 -8.26 -10.29
N TYR A 61 9.12 -8.38 -9.87
CA TYR A 61 8.79 -8.71 -8.49
C TYR A 61 7.56 -9.60 -8.39
N LYS A 62 7.46 -10.29 -7.27
CA LYS A 62 6.22 -10.93 -6.81
C LYS A 62 5.80 -10.28 -5.51
N LYS A 63 4.49 -10.11 -5.35
CA LYS A 63 3.88 -9.53 -4.14
C LYS A 63 2.66 -10.35 -3.76
N PHE A 64 2.49 -10.55 -2.46
CA PHE A 64 1.31 -11.19 -1.88
C PHE A 64 0.85 -10.35 -0.69
N ASP A 65 -0.43 -9.99 -0.69
CA ASP A 65 -1.06 -9.28 0.42
C ASP A 65 -2.24 -10.10 0.95
N LEU A 66 -2.36 -10.15 2.26
CA LEU A 66 -3.51 -10.70 2.98
C LEU A 66 -3.98 -9.66 3.99
N GLY A 67 -5.25 -9.26 3.92
CA GLY A 67 -5.86 -8.37 4.88
C GLY A 67 -7.13 -8.96 5.47
N ALA A 68 -7.38 -8.73 6.75
CA ALA A 68 -8.63 -9.06 7.42
C ALA A 68 -9.06 -7.90 8.32
N TYR A 69 -10.37 -7.65 8.40
CA TYR A 69 -10.92 -6.57 9.22
C TYR A 69 -12.20 -6.98 9.92
N ALA A 70 -12.48 -6.28 11.03
CA ALA A 70 -13.77 -6.30 11.68
C ALA A 70 -14.16 -4.88 12.11
N ILE A 71 -15.44 -4.53 11.93
CA ILE A 71 -16.04 -3.27 12.36
C ILE A 71 -17.31 -3.61 13.11
N ILE A 72 -17.49 -3.02 14.28
CA ILE A 72 -18.66 -3.17 15.13
C ILE A 72 -19.32 -1.81 15.30
N ASP A 73 -20.60 -1.70 14.94
CA ASP A 73 -21.44 -0.55 15.22
C ASP A 73 -22.29 -0.88 16.48
N LEU A 74 -22.13 -0.08 17.52
CA LEU A 74 -22.87 -0.19 18.78
C LEU A 74 -23.89 0.94 18.86
N ASN A 75 -25.19 0.61 18.74
CA ASN A 75 -26.28 1.55 18.87
C ASN A 75 -26.68 1.66 20.35
N PHE A 76 -26.15 2.62 21.10
CA PHE A 76 -26.49 2.83 22.50
C PHE A 76 -27.96 3.25 22.68
N ASN A 77 -28.40 4.16 21.82
CA ASN A 77 -29.79 4.60 21.71
C ASN A 77 -30.06 5.10 20.28
N GLU A 78 -31.24 5.65 20.00
CA GLU A 78 -31.62 6.12 18.68
C GLU A 78 -30.72 7.26 18.15
N ASN A 79 -30.05 7.99 19.05
CA ASN A 79 -29.27 9.17 18.70
C ASN A 79 -27.75 8.94 18.78
N LEU A 80 -27.28 7.81 19.33
CA LEU A 80 -25.86 7.61 19.59
C LEU A 80 -25.37 6.25 19.08
N ILE A 81 -24.45 6.30 18.13
CA ILE A 81 -23.78 5.14 17.55
C ILE A 81 -22.27 5.28 17.79
N LEU A 82 -21.67 4.24 18.35
CA LEU A 82 -20.22 4.10 18.44
C LEU A 82 -19.77 3.04 17.41
N GLU A 83 -18.81 3.41 16.57
CA GLU A 83 -18.13 2.52 15.64
C GLU A 83 -16.74 2.18 16.17
N LEU A 84 -16.40 0.90 16.18
CA LEU A 84 -15.08 0.39 16.51
C LEU A 84 -14.61 -0.52 15.39
N GLY A 85 -13.43 -0.27 14.84
CA GLY A 85 -12.88 -1.10 13.79
C GLY A 85 -11.41 -1.41 13.97
N GLY A 86 -11.03 -2.60 13.54
CA GLY A 86 -9.65 -3.05 13.46
C GLY A 86 -9.38 -3.79 12.16
N ARG A 87 -8.16 -3.64 11.64
CA ARG A 87 -7.70 -4.31 10.43
C ARG A 87 -6.26 -4.75 10.61
N TYR A 88 -5.97 -5.97 10.25
CA TYR A 88 -4.63 -6.53 10.13
C TYR A 88 -4.31 -6.80 8.66
N ASP A 89 -3.10 -6.42 8.25
CA ASP A 89 -2.58 -6.62 6.91
C ASP A 89 -1.18 -7.23 6.99
N TYR A 90 -0.99 -8.35 6.30
CA TYR A 90 0.29 -8.95 6.00
C TYR A 90 0.64 -8.70 4.53
N SER A 91 1.86 -8.29 4.27
CA SER A 91 2.38 -8.09 2.91
C SER A 91 3.75 -8.73 2.78
N TRP A 92 3.91 -9.54 1.76
CA TRP A 92 5.17 -10.16 1.37
C TRP A 92 5.55 -9.70 -0.03
N MET A 93 6.85 -9.43 -0.24
CA MET A 93 7.40 -9.05 -1.54
C MET A 93 8.74 -9.71 -1.76
N HIS A 94 8.99 -10.16 -3.00
CA HIS A 94 10.23 -10.76 -3.43
C HIS A 94 10.67 -10.20 -4.78
N SER A 95 11.98 -9.90 -4.91
CA SER A 95 12.57 -9.38 -6.13
C SER A 95 14.06 -9.69 -6.22
N TYR A 96 14.52 -10.10 -7.40
CA TYR A 96 15.94 -10.06 -7.75
C TYR A 96 16.29 -8.70 -8.36
N LYS A 97 17.30 -8.05 -7.83
CA LYS A 97 17.71 -6.73 -8.29
C LYS A 97 19.21 -6.57 -8.41
N PHE A 98 19.65 -5.92 -9.49
CA PHE A 98 21.01 -5.43 -9.63
C PHE A 98 21.11 -3.99 -9.13
N TYR A 99 21.99 -3.76 -8.16
CA TYR A 99 22.42 -2.45 -7.72
C TYR A 99 23.77 -2.09 -8.31
N LYS A 100 23.99 -0.81 -8.65
CA LYS A 100 25.34 -0.32 -8.87
C LYS A 100 26.14 -0.43 -7.58
N LEU A 101 27.38 -0.95 -7.64
CA LEU A 101 28.22 -1.11 -6.45
C LEU A 101 28.44 0.21 -5.71
N SER A 102 28.60 1.32 -6.45
CA SER A 102 28.74 2.66 -5.87
C SER A 102 27.50 3.08 -5.05
N LEU A 103 26.30 2.83 -5.56
CA LEU A 103 25.04 3.12 -4.85
C LEU A 103 24.86 2.22 -3.61
N TRP A 104 25.18 0.93 -3.75
CA TRP A 104 25.13 -0.04 -2.66
C TRP A 104 26.01 0.39 -1.48
N LYS A 105 27.26 0.79 -1.79
CA LYS A 105 28.20 1.28 -0.79
C LYS A 105 27.79 2.63 -0.19
N SER A 106 27.33 3.58 -1.03
CA SER A 106 26.95 4.92 -0.53
C SER A 106 25.77 4.89 0.44
N ARG A 107 24.92 3.85 0.35
CA ARG A 107 23.80 3.59 1.27
C ARG A 107 24.15 2.72 2.46
N ASN A 108 25.42 2.36 2.61
CA ASN A 108 25.88 1.45 3.65
C ASN A 108 25.21 0.06 3.63
N TYR A 109 24.70 -0.35 2.47
CA TYR A 109 24.02 -1.63 2.33
C TYR A 109 24.94 -2.84 2.46
N ASP A 110 26.25 -2.65 2.24
CA ASP A 110 27.28 -3.66 2.54
C ASP A 110 27.24 -4.14 4.00
N ASN A 111 26.88 -3.25 4.94
CA ASN A 111 26.82 -3.56 6.36
C ASN A 111 25.40 -3.97 6.81
N ILE A 112 24.38 -3.37 6.21
CA ILE A 112 22.99 -3.54 6.64
C ILE A 112 22.33 -4.75 5.95
N TYR A 113 22.64 -4.98 4.67
CA TYR A 113 21.98 -5.94 3.81
C TYR A 113 22.93 -6.90 3.10
N ASN A 114 24.09 -7.20 3.70
CA ASN A 114 25.08 -8.14 3.14
C ASN A 114 24.50 -9.53 2.92
N ASN A 115 23.53 -9.93 3.74
CA ASN A 115 22.81 -11.20 3.64
C ASN A 115 21.92 -11.31 2.40
N LEU A 116 21.60 -10.20 1.75
CA LEU A 116 20.80 -10.19 0.51
C LEU A 116 21.67 -10.34 -0.74
N GLU A 117 22.99 -10.28 -0.61
CA GLU A 117 23.90 -10.38 -1.74
C GLU A 117 24.01 -11.82 -2.23
N VAL A 118 23.69 -12.04 -3.50
CA VAL A 118 23.84 -13.33 -4.21
C VAL A 118 25.17 -13.40 -4.92
N SER A 119 25.53 -12.30 -5.61
CA SER A 119 26.80 -12.22 -6.33
C SER A 119 27.26 -10.77 -6.51
N ARG A 120 28.57 -10.59 -6.65
CA ARG A 120 29.19 -9.27 -6.83
C ARG A 120 30.13 -9.29 -8.01
N THR A 121 30.09 -8.22 -8.80
CA THR A 121 31.05 -7.90 -9.85
C THR A 121 31.73 -6.59 -9.51
N ASN A 122 32.72 -6.17 -10.34
CA ASN A 122 33.40 -4.88 -10.14
C ASN A 122 32.46 -3.66 -10.14
N ASN A 123 31.29 -3.76 -10.78
CA ASN A 123 30.38 -2.63 -10.96
C ASN A 123 29.00 -2.83 -10.35
N ASN A 124 28.59 -4.06 -10.09
CA ASN A 124 27.22 -4.37 -9.68
C ASN A 124 27.17 -5.42 -8.55
N VAL A 125 26.10 -5.36 -7.76
CA VAL A 125 25.70 -6.35 -6.77
C VAL A 125 24.35 -6.90 -7.19
N LEU A 126 24.24 -8.22 -7.36
CA LEU A 126 22.97 -8.91 -7.51
C LEU A 126 22.46 -9.27 -6.13
N THR A 127 21.22 -8.92 -5.86
CA THR A 127 20.56 -9.19 -4.59
C THR A 127 19.31 -10.05 -4.78
N ASP A 128 19.03 -10.87 -3.77
CA ASP A 128 17.79 -11.60 -3.55
C ASP A 128 17.07 -10.95 -2.38
N ILE A 129 16.00 -10.20 -2.68
CA ILE A 129 15.33 -9.33 -1.71
C ILE A 129 14.00 -9.94 -1.35
N GLU A 130 13.84 -10.28 -0.09
CA GLU A 130 12.59 -10.66 0.51
C GLU A 130 12.22 -9.67 1.60
N LYS A 131 10.99 -9.16 1.60
CA LYS A 131 10.47 -8.21 2.56
C LYS A 131 9.07 -8.63 3.02
N GLU A 132 8.89 -8.57 4.33
CA GLU A 132 7.62 -8.85 4.99
C GLU A 132 7.22 -7.66 5.84
N TYR A 133 5.92 -7.36 5.87
CA TYR A 133 5.35 -6.27 6.65
C TYR A 133 4.06 -6.76 7.31
N GLU A 134 3.95 -6.45 8.59
CA GLU A 134 2.73 -6.64 9.37
C GLU A 134 2.20 -5.29 9.82
N ASN A 135 0.94 -4.99 9.52
CA ASN A 135 0.35 -3.70 9.79
C ASN A 135 -0.97 -3.87 10.53
N PHE A 136 -1.18 -3.00 11.52
CA PHE A 136 -2.44 -2.93 12.24
C PHE A 136 -3.02 -1.53 12.12
N SER A 137 -4.24 -1.45 11.59
CA SER A 137 -5.01 -0.21 11.47
C SER A 137 -6.23 -0.28 12.35
N SER A 138 -6.67 0.86 12.90
CA SER A 138 -7.85 0.92 13.76
C SER A 138 -8.64 2.21 13.55
N VAL A 139 -9.93 2.16 13.86
CA VAL A 139 -10.82 3.32 13.84
C VAL A 139 -11.74 3.28 15.06
N ILE A 140 -11.99 4.45 15.62
CA ILE A 140 -13.07 4.73 16.56
C ILE A 140 -13.88 5.90 16.01
N GLY A 141 -15.19 5.72 15.89
CA GLY A 141 -16.12 6.70 15.38
C GLY A 141 -17.29 6.91 16.34
N LEU A 142 -17.69 8.15 16.53
CA LEU A 142 -18.88 8.53 17.26
C LEU A 142 -19.82 9.29 16.34
N ASN A 143 -21.05 8.84 16.21
CA ASN A 143 -22.13 9.53 15.51
C ASN A 143 -23.21 9.88 16.52
N TYR A 144 -23.43 11.20 16.72
CA TYR A 144 -24.40 11.71 17.66
C TYR A 144 -25.40 12.62 16.97
N GLU A 145 -26.67 12.22 16.99
CA GLU A 145 -27.79 13.01 16.47
C GLU A 145 -28.29 13.95 17.57
N LEU A 146 -27.97 15.24 17.43
CA LEU A 146 -28.44 16.30 18.36
C LEU A 146 -29.97 16.47 18.29
N ASN A 147 -30.50 16.37 17.07
CA ASN A 147 -31.92 16.41 16.77
C ASN A 147 -32.14 15.91 15.33
N SER A 148 -33.37 15.86 14.86
CA SER A 148 -33.73 15.38 13.49
C SER A 148 -33.03 16.11 12.32
N ARG A 149 -32.38 17.24 12.57
CA ARG A 149 -31.71 18.05 11.55
C ARG A 149 -30.19 18.10 11.69
N ASN A 150 -29.68 17.95 12.91
CA ASN A 150 -28.29 18.19 13.23
C ASN A 150 -27.61 16.97 13.80
N LYS A 151 -26.46 16.62 13.29
CA LYS A 151 -25.62 15.56 13.84
C LYS A 151 -24.14 15.92 13.87
N ILE A 152 -23.43 15.34 14.80
CA ILE A 152 -21.99 15.44 14.98
C ILE A 152 -21.39 14.07 14.71
N LEU A 153 -20.33 14.03 13.90
CA LEU A 153 -19.52 12.85 13.69
C LEU A 153 -18.09 13.16 14.10
N ILE A 154 -17.54 12.31 14.96
CA ILE A 154 -16.15 12.39 15.40
C ILE A 154 -15.51 11.06 15.04
N ASN A 155 -14.40 11.09 14.30
CA ASN A 155 -13.67 9.89 13.93
C ASN A 155 -12.18 10.08 14.21
N TYR A 156 -11.59 9.09 14.85
CA TYR A 156 -10.14 8.97 14.96
C TYR A 156 -9.69 7.65 14.35
N SER A 157 -8.70 7.71 13.50
CA SER A 157 -8.15 6.51 12.86
C SER A 157 -6.64 6.51 12.86
N ILE A 158 -6.09 5.32 13.01
CA ILE A 158 -4.69 4.98 12.78
C ILE A 158 -4.67 4.07 11.57
N SER A 159 -3.96 4.46 10.52
CA SER A 159 -3.79 3.65 9.31
C SER A 159 -2.33 3.35 9.09
N MET A 160 -2.05 2.10 8.74
CA MET A 160 -0.71 1.67 8.36
C MET A 160 -0.74 1.04 6.97
N ARG A 161 0.32 1.27 6.18
CA ARG A 161 0.51 0.61 4.90
C ARG A 161 1.97 0.22 4.70
N PRO A 162 2.26 -0.94 4.08
CA PRO A 162 3.62 -1.27 3.68
C PRO A 162 4.08 -0.36 2.54
N PRO A 163 5.39 -0.19 2.34
CA PRO A 163 5.93 0.41 1.12
C PRO A 163 5.47 -0.36 -0.11
N ASN A 164 5.28 0.33 -1.22
CA ASN A 164 5.02 -0.34 -2.49
C ASN A 164 6.34 -0.72 -3.20
N PRO A 165 6.30 -1.61 -4.22
CA PRO A 165 7.51 -2.04 -4.91
C PRO A 165 8.33 -0.90 -5.55
N SER A 166 7.70 0.21 -5.96
CA SER A 166 8.44 1.35 -6.51
C SER A 166 9.17 2.12 -5.43
N GLU A 167 8.61 2.25 -4.22
CA GLU A 167 9.27 2.90 -3.08
C GLU A 167 10.51 2.11 -2.63
N LEU A 168 10.49 0.78 -2.72
CA LEU A 168 11.61 -0.07 -2.33
C LEU A 168 12.65 -0.25 -3.44
N PHE A 169 12.20 -0.43 -4.69
CA PHE A 169 13.02 -1.00 -5.74
C PHE A 169 13.32 -0.05 -6.89
N SER A 170 12.71 1.13 -7.01
CA SER A 170 12.97 2.03 -8.14
C SER A 170 14.43 2.44 -8.23
N GLU A 171 14.97 2.44 -9.44
CA GLU A 171 16.30 2.97 -9.72
C GLU A 171 16.41 3.42 -11.17
N GLY A 172 16.19 4.68 -11.43
CA GLY A 172 16.36 5.20 -12.78
C GLY A 172 15.62 6.48 -13.07
N LEU A 173 15.73 6.91 -14.31
CA LEU A 173 15.03 8.06 -14.83
C LEU A 173 13.59 7.67 -15.23
N HIS A 174 12.62 8.27 -14.58
CA HIS A 174 11.23 8.20 -15.02
C HIS A 174 11.00 9.21 -16.13
N HIS A 175 11.08 8.75 -17.37
CA HIS A 175 11.10 9.61 -18.54
C HIS A 175 9.88 10.53 -18.68
N SER A 176 8.68 10.04 -18.38
CA SER A 176 7.46 10.85 -18.46
C SER A 176 7.35 11.92 -17.38
N ALA A 177 7.95 11.67 -16.20
CA ALA A 177 7.97 12.61 -15.09
C ALA A 177 9.24 13.47 -15.04
N ALA A 178 10.20 13.22 -15.94
CA ALA A 178 11.51 13.89 -16.02
C ALA A 178 12.24 13.95 -14.65
N ARG A 179 12.12 12.88 -13.83
CA ARG A 179 12.74 12.80 -12.52
C ARG A 179 13.47 11.47 -12.34
N ILE A 180 14.49 11.48 -11.47
CA ILE A 180 15.17 10.26 -11.03
C ILE A 180 14.39 9.70 -9.85
N GLU A 181 13.99 8.43 -9.94
CA GLU A 181 13.36 7.67 -8.85
C GLU A 181 14.38 6.71 -8.26
N LEU A 182 14.54 6.81 -6.94
CA LEU A 182 15.43 5.96 -6.17
C LEU A 182 14.65 5.38 -4.98
N GLY A 183 14.32 4.10 -5.08
CA GLY A 183 13.72 3.36 -3.97
C GLY A 183 14.74 3.09 -2.86
N ASP A 184 14.28 2.82 -1.66
CA ASP A 184 15.13 2.51 -0.50
C ASP A 184 14.64 1.27 0.24
N LEU A 185 15.55 0.29 0.45
CA LEU A 185 15.24 -0.95 1.17
C LEU A 185 15.00 -0.76 2.66
N SER A 186 15.37 0.40 3.21
CA SER A 186 15.19 0.73 4.62
C SER A 186 13.79 1.23 4.97
N PHE A 187 12.93 1.43 4.00
CA PHE A 187 11.58 1.90 4.27
C PHE A 187 10.76 0.87 5.03
N ASP A 188 10.22 1.33 6.13
CA ASP A 188 9.22 0.64 6.94
C ASP A 188 7.80 1.06 6.55
N SER A 189 6.82 0.43 7.20
CA SER A 189 5.42 0.78 7.01
C SER A 189 5.13 2.22 7.41
N GLU A 190 4.46 2.95 6.52
CA GLU A 190 3.97 4.29 6.80
C GLU A 190 2.82 4.23 7.80
N LYS A 191 2.83 5.14 8.78
CA LYS A 191 1.77 5.30 9.77
C LYS A 191 1.14 6.68 9.66
N SER A 192 -0.18 6.72 9.54
CA SER A 192 -0.98 7.94 9.50
C SER A 192 -1.97 7.97 10.66
N ASN A 193 -2.12 9.15 11.29
CA ASN A 193 -3.14 9.42 12.29
C ASN A 193 -4.08 10.50 11.76
N LYS A 194 -5.38 10.26 11.84
CA LYS A 194 -6.38 11.20 11.36
C LYS A 194 -7.47 11.40 12.40
N LEU A 195 -7.68 12.66 12.80
CA LEU A 195 -8.85 13.09 13.57
C LEU A 195 -9.76 13.89 12.65
N SER A 196 -11.04 13.54 12.63
CA SER A 196 -12.07 14.23 11.84
C SER A 196 -13.25 14.59 12.73
N LEU A 197 -13.69 15.87 12.66
CA LEU A 197 -14.90 16.38 13.27
C LEU A 197 -15.80 16.92 12.16
N THR A 198 -17.02 16.41 12.07
CA THR A 198 -18.00 16.83 11.07
C THR A 198 -19.28 17.24 11.77
N PHE A 199 -19.74 18.46 11.51
CA PHE A 199 -21.09 18.90 11.87
C PHE A 199 -21.93 18.90 10.59
N GLN A 200 -23.04 18.17 10.62
CA GLN A 200 -23.96 18.05 9.49
C GLN A 200 -25.32 18.63 9.90
N THR A 201 -25.86 19.53 9.07
CA THR A 201 -27.20 20.07 9.23
C THR A 201 -28.02 19.88 7.95
N ASN A 202 -29.24 19.39 8.10
CA ASN A 202 -30.20 19.23 7.02
C ASN A 202 -31.24 20.36 7.11
N GLN A 203 -31.18 21.32 6.19
CA GLN A 203 -32.23 22.34 6.09
C GLN A 203 -33.40 21.80 5.26
N PRO A 204 -34.65 22.00 5.67
CA PRO A 204 -35.79 21.69 4.81
C PRO A 204 -35.70 22.56 3.55
N LYS A 205 -35.83 21.95 2.37
CA LYS A 205 -36.04 22.72 1.15
C LYS A 205 -37.39 23.44 1.32
N TYR A 206 -37.36 24.76 1.33
CA TYR A 206 -38.57 25.54 1.16
C TYR A 206 -39.02 25.32 -0.32
N SER A 207 -40.16 24.65 -0.51
CA SER A 207 -40.86 24.55 -1.78
C SER A 207 -41.77 25.76 -1.96
#